data_9db98892d14266068e472a30e3e43720
#
_entry.id   9db98892d14266068e472a30e3e43720
#
_cell.length_a   1.000
_cell.length_b   1.000
_cell.length_c   1.000
_cell.angle_alpha   90.00
_cell.angle_beta   90.00
_cell.angle_gamma   90.00
#
_symmetry.space_group_name_H-M   'P 1'
#
loop_
_entity.id
_entity.type
_entity.pdbx_description
1 polymer ?
#
loop_
_entity_poly.entity_id
_entity_poly.type
_entity_poly.pdbx_seq_one_letter_code
_entity_poly.pdbx_strand_id
1 'polypeptide(L)'
;MNTFGRNFMVQIFGESHGEAIGAVIDGVKAGMPLSKEDLMGDILRRKSGAKGTTPRVESDEPEILSGVFEGHTTGAPIAVIFRNNNTRSVDYEALKDVPRPGHADYTASVKWNGFNDPRGGGHFSGRLTLPLVAAGVIAKKQCGFSFKADLIEIGGEADKAKWPALLDATAKEGDSLGGIVECHVDGVPAGFGEPFFDSVESLISHAIFSIPGVRGIEFGDGFAASRMKGSEHNDALLPWALPSLGRTQPQQSEDGLGRARTAPRQAVVKNGAGGVNGGITNGAPIVFRVAFKPTSSIAKTQKTLNIKTGETVDLNVPGRHDVCFALRTPVIVEAVAAIVLAGLIN
;
A
#
# COMPACT_ATOMS: atom_id res chain seq x y z
N MET A 1 3.32 -2.31 16.18
CA MET A 1 3.66 -0.88 16.24
C MET A 1 2.96 -0.16 15.10
N ASN A 2 2.54 1.10 15.31
CA ASN A 2 1.84 1.89 14.29
C ASN A 2 2.79 2.88 13.60
N THR A 3 4.09 2.67 13.75
CA THR A 3 5.16 3.51 13.19
C THR A 3 6.07 2.66 12.33
N PHE A 4 6.41 3.18 11.16
CA PHE A 4 7.34 2.58 10.20
C PHE A 4 8.35 3.63 9.71
N GLY A 5 9.56 3.17 9.39
CA GLY A 5 10.63 3.99 8.81
C GLY A 5 11.62 4.54 9.83
N ARG A 6 12.76 5.04 9.33
CA ARG A 6 13.83 5.67 10.12
C ARG A 6 14.07 7.12 9.66
N ASN A 7 14.51 7.31 8.42
CA ASN A 7 14.80 8.64 7.86
C ASN A 7 13.55 9.34 7.33
N PHE A 8 12.58 8.56 6.84
CA PHE A 8 11.22 9.00 6.53
C PHE A 8 10.29 8.12 7.34
N MET A 9 9.67 8.70 8.35
CA MET A 9 8.90 7.96 9.34
C MET A 9 7.41 8.29 9.20
N VAL A 10 6.57 7.27 9.26
CA VAL A 10 5.10 7.42 9.24
C VAL A 10 4.52 6.74 10.45
N GLN A 11 3.72 7.47 11.23
CA GLN A 11 2.90 6.93 12.31
C GLN A 11 1.42 7.10 11.98
N ILE A 12 0.69 5.98 11.94
CA ILE A 12 -0.76 5.95 11.68
C ILE A 12 -1.52 5.91 13.00
N PHE A 13 -2.61 6.68 13.10
CA PHE A 13 -3.48 6.71 14.26
C PHE A 13 -4.97 6.82 13.90
N GLY A 14 -5.83 6.54 14.87
CA GLY A 14 -7.28 6.62 14.78
C GLY A 14 -7.94 5.28 14.46
N GLU A 15 -9.27 5.27 14.51
CA GLU A 15 -10.15 4.13 14.25
C GLU A 15 -11.23 4.50 13.24
N SER A 16 -11.78 3.49 12.56
CA SER A 16 -12.78 3.67 11.49
C SER A 16 -14.01 4.49 11.89
N HIS A 17 -14.43 4.38 13.14
CA HIS A 17 -15.58 5.07 13.72
C HIS A 17 -15.20 6.02 14.87
N GLY A 18 -13.92 6.32 15.06
CA GLY A 18 -13.44 7.41 15.88
C GLY A 18 -13.72 8.77 15.25
N GLU A 19 -13.35 9.87 15.88
CA GLU A 19 -13.56 11.24 15.37
C GLU A 19 -12.78 11.49 14.06
N ALA A 20 -11.55 11.00 14.00
CA ALA A 20 -10.67 11.14 12.86
C ALA A 20 -9.69 9.96 12.75
N ILE A 21 -9.09 9.83 11.58
CA ILE A 21 -7.91 9.03 11.33
C ILE A 21 -6.82 9.95 10.79
N GLY A 22 -5.55 9.57 10.92
CA GLY A 22 -4.48 10.41 10.43
C GLY A 22 -3.12 9.76 10.42
N ALA A 23 -2.15 10.54 9.96
CA ALA A 23 -0.74 10.20 10.02
C ALA A 23 0.09 11.37 10.55
N VAL A 24 1.14 11.03 11.29
CA VAL A 24 2.28 11.92 11.55
C VAL A 24 3.43 11.44 10.68
N ILE A 25 4.00 12.34 9.90
CA ILE A 25 5.07 12.06 8.95
C ILE A 25 6.29 12.90 9.36
N ASP A 26 7.39 12.25 9.64
CA ASP A 26 8.64 12.88 10.04
C ASP A 26 9.77 12.57 9.05
N GLY A 27 10.85 13.37 9.05
CA GLY A 27 11.94 13.23 8.10
C GLY A 27 11.65 13.81 6.72
N VAL A 28 10.64 14.65 6.59
CA VAL A 28 10.34 15.39 5.35
C VAL A 28 11.31 16.56 5.21
N LYS A 29 11.95 16.67 4.03
CA LYS A 29 12.88 17.77 3.74
C LYS A 29 12.15 19.12 3.77
N ALA A 30 12.77 20.13 4.39
CA ALA A 30 12.26 21.50 4.38
C ALA A 30 12.30 22.10 2.96
N GLY A 31 11.37 23.02 2.67
CA GLY A 31 11.32 23.78 1.42
C GLY A 31 10.66 23.05 0.25
N MET A 32 10.08 21.87 0.44
CA MET A 32 9.33 21.18 -0.60
C MET A 32 7.92 21.79 -0.71
N PRO A 33 7.45 22.19 -1.91
CA PRO A 33 6.07 22.65 -2.09
C PRO A 33 5.07 21.56 -1.68
N LEU A 34 4.12 21.90 -0.82
CA LEU A 34 3.08 20.98 -0.35
C LEU A 34 1.79 21.73 0.00
N SER A 35 0.70 21.28 -0.59
CA SER A 35 -0.65 21.74 -0.30
C SER A 35 -1.61 20.54 -0.15
N LYS A 36 -2.83 20.80 0.30
CA LYS A 36 -3.87 19.75 0.36
C LYS A 36 -4.28 19.25 -1.02
N GLU A 37 -4.22 20.10 -2.02
CA GLU A 37 -4.53 19.79 -3.42
C GLU A 37 -3.59 18.73 -3.99
N ASP A 38 -2.31 18.75 -3.59
CA ASP A 38 -1.33 17.73 -3.97
C ASP A 38 -1.76 16.33 -3.53
N LEU A 39 -2.40 16.22 -2.37
CA LEU A 39 -2.84 14.94 -1.80
C LEU A 39 -4.07 14.37 -2.51
N MET A 40 -4.93 15.25 -3.08
CA MET A 40 -6.23 14.86 -3.58
C MET A 40 -6.20 13.91 -4.76
N GLY A 41 -5.18 13.97 -5.63
CA GLY A 41 -5.07 13.09 -6.78
C GLY A 41 -5.08 11.62 -6.40
N ASP A 42 -4.20 11.21 -5.50
CA ASP A 42 -4.11 9.82 -5.04
C ASP A 42 -5.23 9.46 -4.07
N ILE A 43 -5.71 10.40 -3.25
CA ILE A 43 -6.90 10.21 -2.39
C ILE A 43 -8.12 9.83 -3.24
N LEU A 44 -8.36 10.51 -4.36
CA LEU A 44 -9.47 10.22 -5.26
C LEU A 44 -9.34 8.84 -5.92
N ARG A 45 -8.14 8.41 -6.30
CA ARG A 45 -7.88 7.06 -6.83
C ARG A 45 -8.21 5.96 -5.82
N ARG A 46 -8.03 6.25 -4.52
CA ARG A 46 -8.35 5.32 -3.43
C ARG A 46 -9.85 5.25 -3.15
N LYS A 47 -10.63 6.29 -3.46
CA LYS A 47 -12.07 6.36 -3.13
C LYS A 47 -12.84 5.16 -3.66
N SER A 48 -13.90 4.80 -2.94
CA SER A 48 -14.94 3.88 -3.42
C SER A 48 -15.82 4.57 -4.46
N GLY A 49 -16.64 3.80 -5.15
CA GLY A 49 -17.59 4.28 -6.15
C GLY A 49 -17.47 3.56 -7.49
N ALA A 50 -16.32 2.89 -7.75
CA ALA A 50 -16.22 1.97 -8.88
C ALA A 50 -17.04 0.70 -8.62
N LYS A 51 -17.45 0.04 -9.71
CA LYS A 51 -18.16 -1.25 -9.66
C LYS A 51 -17.35 -2.28 -8.84
N GLY A 52 -18.01 -2.98 -7.93
CA GLY A 52 -17.36 -3.95 -7.04
C GLY A 52 -16.76 -3.36 -5.76
N THR A 53 -16.79 -2.04 -5.61
CA THR A 53 -16.39 -1.37 -4.36
C THR A 53 -17.61 -1.00 -3.51
N THR A 54 -17.37 -0.73 -2.22
CA THR A 54 -18.45 -0.30 -1.32
C THR A 54 -19.12 0.99 -1.80
N PRO A 55 -20.46 1.11 -1.69
CA PRO A 55 -21.17 2.36 -1.96
C PRO A 55 -21.03 3.41 -0.84
N ARG A 56 -20.28 3.13 0.22
CA ARG A 56 -20.00 4.10 1.28
C ARG A 56 -19.07 5.19 0.74
N VAL A 57 -19.54 6.43 0.74
CA VAL A 57 -18.76 7.59 0.32
C VAL A 57 -18.45 8.46 1.54
N GLU A 58 -17.19 8.83 1.68
CA GLU A 58 -16.69 9.79 2.67
C GLU A 58 -16.15 11.02 1.93
N SER A 59 -16.08 12.17 2.60
CA SER A 59 -15.47 13.36 2.00
C SER A 59 -14.00 13.15 1.69
N ASP A 60 -13.29 12.49 2.62
CA ASP A 60 -11.85 12.20 2.56
C ASP A 60 -11.00 13.49 2.33
N GLU A 61 -11.46 14.62 2.86
CA GLU A 61 -10.72 15.87 2.79
C GLU A 61 -9.56 15.88 3.80
N PRO A 62 -8.32 16.15 3.35
CA PRO A 62 -7.18 16.23 4.25
C PRO A 62 -7.14 17.59 4.98
N GLU A 63 -6.86 17.54 6.27
CA GLU A 63 -6.50 18.70 7.09
C GLU A 63 -5.01 18.56 7.46
N ILE A 64 -4.16 19.48 6.98
CA ILE A 64 -2.75 19.55 7.36
C ILE A 64 -2.64 20.47 8.58
N LEU A 65 -2.23 19.91 9.71
CA LEU A 65 -2.23 20.61 11.00
C LEU A 65 -0.85 21.19 11.36
N SER A 66 0.23 20.67 10.79
CA SER A 66 1.62 21.08 11.09
C SER A 66 2.56 20.75 9.94
N GLY A 67 3.78 21.28 10.01
CA GLY A 67 4.88 20.95 9.11
C GLY A 67 4.82 21.64 7.75
N VAL A 68 3.85 22.55 7.51
CA VAL A 68 3.73 23.35 6.29
C VAL A 68 3.53 24.83 6.66
N PHE A 69 4.28 25.72 6.04
CA PHE A 69 4.15 27.16 6.17
C PHE A 69 4.30 27.81 4.79
N GLU A 70 3.42 28.73 4.43
CA GLU A 70 3.40 29.40 3.12
C GLU A 70 3.52 28.43 1.93
N GLY A 71 2.83 27.29 2.00
CA GLY A 71 2.81 26.28 0.94
C GLY A 71 4.08 25.42 0.82
N HIS A 72 5.01 25.49 1.80
CA HIS A 72 6.24 24.71 1.81
C HIS A 72 6.40 23.93 3.11
N THR A 73 7.03 22.77 3.02
CA THR A 73 7.41 21.98 4.21
C THR A 73 8.46 22.70 5.04
N THR A 74 8.34 22.61 6.37
CA THR A 74 9.22 23.33 7.30
C THR A 74 10.35 22.47 7.87
N GLY A 75 10.31 21.14 7.65
CA GLY A 75 11.18 20.18 8.32
C GLY A 75 10.65 19.71 9.68
N ALA A 76 9.60 20.35 10.22
CA ALA A 76 8.88 19.82 11.36
C ALA A 76 7.97 18.66 10.93
N PRO A 77 7.60 17.75 11.86
CA PRO A 77 6.67 16.67 11.55
C PRO A 77 5.35 17.18 10.95
N ILE A 78 4.90 16.55 9.88
CA ILE A 78 3.63 16.87 9.20
C ILE A 78 2.55 16.01 9.82
N ALA A 79 1.52 16.61 10.40
CA ALA A 79 0.31 15.93 10.84
C ALA A 79 -0.80 16.15 9.83
N VAL A 80 -1.33 15.05 9.28
CA VAL A 80 -2.49 15.06 8.37
C VAL A 80 -3.62 14.26 8.99
N ILE A 81 -4.82 14.84 9.09
CA ILE A 81 -6.01 14.17 9.59
C ILE A 81 -7.15 14.16 8.56
N PHE A 82 -8.06 13.21 8.74
CA PHE A 82 -9.29 13.03 7.97
C PHE A 82 -10.44 12.80 8.93
N ARG A 83 -11.45 13.68 8.91
CA ARG A 83 -12.64 13.53 9.75
C ARG A 83 -13.51 12.38 9.29
N ASN A 84 -14.08 11.63 10.24
CA ASN A 84 -15.03 10.57 9.94
C ASN A 84 -16.45 11.13 10.02
N ASN A 85 -17.12 11.27 8.86
CA ASN A 85 -18.43 11.94 8.77
C ASN A 85 -19.60 10.98 8.50
N ASN A 86 -19.33 9.73 8.13
CA ASN A 86 -20.36 8.75 7.73
C ASN A 86 -20.23 7.43 8.54
N THR A 87 -20.36 7.53 9.86
CA THR A 87 -20.25 6.38 10.77
C THR A 87 -21.64 5.88 11.19
N ARG A 88 -21.89 4.57 11.04
CA ARG A 88 -23.10 3.89 11.53
C ARG A 88 -22.68 2.83 12.54
N SER A 89 -22.57 3.23 13.80
CA SER A 89 -22.03 2.38 14.88
C SER A 89 -22.96 1.25 15.31
N VAL A 90 -24.27 1.41 15.13
CA VAL A 90 -25.30 0.44 15.56
C VAL A 90 -25.14 -0.92 14.85
N ASP A 91 -24.65 -0.93 13.63
CA ASP A 91 -24.47 -2.15 12.83
C ASP A 91 -23.37 -3.09 13.39
N TYR A 92 -22.56 -2.63 14.35
CA TYR A 92 -21.37 -3.35 14.83
C TYR A 92 -21.45 -3.82 16.29
N GLU A 93 -22.50 -3.48 17.04
CA GLU A 93 -22.64 -3.95 18.44
C GLU A 93 -22.71 -5.49 18.53
N ALA A 94 -23.43 -6.12 17.61
CA ALA A 94 -23.55 -7.58 17.55
C ALA A 94 -22.22 -8.28 17.22
N LEU A 95 -21.30 -7.60 16.52
CA LEU A 95 -20.00 -8.15 16.12
C LEU A 95 -18.96 -8.13 17.25
N LYS A 96 -19.25 -7.44 18.36
CA LYS A 96 -18.32 -7.36 19.50
C LYS A 96 -18.03 -8.74 20.08
N ASP A 97 -19.05 -9.56 20.20
CA ASP A 97 -18.96 -10.90 20.81
C ASP A 97 -18.93 -12.04 19.78
N VAL A 98 -19.21 -11.74 18.52
CA VAL A 98 -19.31 -12.69 17.42
C VAL A 98 -18.36 -12.26 16.29
N PRO A 99 -17.05 -12.54 16.40
CA PRO A 99 -16.05 -12.07 15.46
C PRO A 99 -16.26 -12.66 14.06
N ARG A 100 -16.01 -11.83 13.05
CA ARG A 100 -16.07 -12.23 11.64
C ARG A 100 -14.96 -13.23 11.31
N PRO A 101 -15.27 -14.36 10.64
CA PRO A 101 -14.27 -15.28 10.13
C PRO A 101 -13.25 -14.55 9.22
N GLY A 102 -11.96 -14.83 9.43
CA GLY A 102 -10.89 -14.23 8.62
C GLY A 102 -10.65 -12.74 8.80
N HIS A 103 -11.33 -12.08 9.76
CA HIS A 103 -11.09 -10.69 10.16
C HIS A 103 -10.20 -10.62 11.42
N ALA A 104 -9.72 -9.42 11.74
CA ALA A 104 -8.91 -9.18 12.93
C ALA A 104 -9.72 -9.09 14.24
N ASP A 105 -11.05 -9.18 14.21
CA ASP A 105 -11.92 -8.97 15.37
C ASP A 105 -11.52 -9.82 16.57
N TYR A 106 -11.36 -11.15 16.36
CA TYR A 106 -10.94 -12.07 17.42
C TYR A 106 -9.52 -11.78 17.94
N THR A 107 -8.57 -11.65 17.02
CA THR A 107 -7.17 -11.46 17.39
C THR A 107 -6.93 -10.11 18.07
N ALA A 108 -7.66 -9.08 17.69
CA ALA A 108 -7.64 -7.78 18.33
C ALA A 108 -8.22 -7.84 19.75
N SER A 109 -9.36 -8.49 19.91
CA SER A 109 -9.98 -8.69 21.22
C SER A 109 -9.05 -9.43 22.18
N VAL A 110 -8.41 -10.51 21.73
CA VAL A 110 -7.44 -11.26 22.54
C VAL A 110 -6.22 -10.40 22.88
N LYS A 111 -5.64 -9.71 21.88
CA LYS A 111 -4.43 -8.91 22.06
C LYS A 111 -4.61 -7.78 23.07
N TRP A 112 -5.76 -7.14 23.07
CA TRP A 112 -6.05 -5.96 23.92
C TRP A 112 -7.12 -6.22 24.98
N ASN A 113 -7.33 -7.49 25.34
CA ASN A 113 -8.25 -7.89 26.41
C ASN A 113 -9.67 -7.27 26.26
N GLY A 114 -10.16 -7.18 25.02
CA GLY A 114 -11.49 -6.62 24.71
C GLY A 114 -11.58 -5.10 24.69
N PHE A 115 -10.48 -4.37 24.90
CA PHE A 115 -10.47 -2.88 24.91
C PHE A 115 -10.26 -2.26 23.51
N ASN A 116 -10.21 -3.06 22.44
CA ASN A 116 -10.18 -2.53 21.08
C ASN A 116 -11.54 -1.95 20.66
N ASP A 117 -11.55 -0.91 19.82
CA ASP A 117 -12.79 -0.44 19.18
C ASP A 117 -13.22 -1.41 18.09
N PRO A 118 -14.36 -2.15 18.23
CA PRO A 118 -14.82 -3.10 17.23
C PRO A 118 -15.55 -2.43 16.05
N ARG A 119 -15.96 -1.17 16.18
CA ARG A 119 -16.82 -0.47 15.21
C ARG A 119 -16.12 -0.28 13.88
N GLY A 120 -16.74 -0.78 12.80
CA GLY A 120 -16.19 -0.68 11.45
C GLY A 120 -14.83 -1.35 11.23
N GLY A 121 -14.45 -2.29 12.13
CA GLY A 121 -13.13 -2.92 12.16
C GLY A 121 -12.05 -2.10 12.87
N GLY A 122 -12.43 -0.97 13.50
CA GLY A 122 -11.55 -0.15 14.31
C GLY A 122 -10.28 0.27 13.59
N HIS A 123 -9.14 0.04 14.22
CA HIS A 123 -7.82 0.32 13.67
C HIS A 123 -7.39 -0.64 12.53
N PHE A 124 -8.07 -1.78 12.35
CA PHE A 124 -7.81 -2.74 11.26
C PHE A 124 -8.63 -2.48 9.99
N SER A 125 -9.42 -1.41 10.00
CA SER A 125 -10.24 -1.06 8.85
C SER A 125 -9.40 -0.64 7.64
N GLY A 126 -9.85 -1.01 6.42
CA GLY A 126 -9.30 -0.49 5.18
C GLY A 126 -9.31 1.05 5.07
N ARG A 127 -10.11 1.74 5.91
CA ARG A 127 -10.11 3.21 6.00
C ARG A 127 -8.75 3.77 6.44
N LEU A 128 -8.02 3.04 7.29
CA LEU A 128 -6.68 3.45 7.78
C LEU A 128 -5.61 3.48 6.69
N THR A 129 -5.92 3.00 5.48
CA THR A 129 -5.05 3.17 4.31
C THR A 129 -5.08 4.59 3.74
N LEU A 130 -6.07 5.41 4.10
CA LEU A 130 -6.17 6.79 3.62
C LEU A 130 -4.99 7.67 4.09
N PRO A 131 -4.64 7.70 5.38
CA PRO A 131 -3.43 8.38 5.84
C PRO A 131 -2.13 7.84 5.21
N LEU A 132 -2.05 6.52 4.92
CA LEU A 132 -0.91 5.94 4.19
C LEU A 132 -0.79 6.53 2.78
N VAL A 133 -1.91 6.71 2.08
CA VAL A 133 -1.92 7.32 0.74
C VAL A 133 -1.44 8.77 0.82
N ALA A 134 -1.91 9.55 1.78
CA ALA A 134 -1.45 10.93 1.98
C ALA A 134 0.06 10.99 2.26
N ALA A 135 0.57 10.14 3.16
CA ALA A 135 2.00 10.02 3.43
C ALA A 135 2.79 9.58 2.18
N GLY A 136 2.21 8.68 1.38
CA GLY A 136 2.78 8.22 0.11
C GLY A 136 2.94 9.35 -0.92
N VAL A 137 2.00 10.28 -1.02
CA VAL A 137 2.14 11.45 -1.90
C VAL A 137 3.34 12.30 -1.49
N ILE A 138 3.50 12.57 -0.19
CA ILE A 138 4.64 13.33 0.35
C ILE A 138 5.94 12.59 0.05
N ALA A 139 5.96 11.26 0.24
CA ALA A 139 7.11 10.42 -0.07
C ALA A 139 7.46 10.42 -1.57
N LYS A 140 6.47 10.31 -2.46
CA LYS A 140 6.65 10.41 -3.92
C LYS A 140 7.29 11.74 -4.32
N LYS A 141 6.82 12.84 -3.74
CA LYS A 141 7.42 14.18 -3.98
C LYS A 141 8.86 14.25 -3.49
N GLN A 142 9.18 13.66 -2.35
CA GLN A 142 10.52 13.70 -1.78
C GLN A 142 11.52 12.85 -2.56
N CYS A 143 11.14 11.65 -2.99
CA CYS A 143 12.05 10.77 -3.73
C CYS A 143 12.13 11.07 -5.23
N GLY A 144 11.10 11.63 -5.83
CA GLY A 144 11.08 12.00 -7.26
C GLY A 144 11.09 10.80 -8.21
N PHE A 145 10.81 9.59 -7.75
CA PHE A 145 10.67 8.39 -8.57
C PHE A 145 9.26 8.28 -9.14
N SER A 146 9.11 7.48 -10.21
CA SER A 146 7.81 7.20 -10.81
C SER A 146 7.23 5.90 -10.25
N PHE A 147 6.00 5.95 -9.75
CA PHE A 147 5.28 4.81 -9.18
C PHE A 147 4.04 4.53 -10.00
N LYS A 148 3.87 3.31 -10.45
CA LYS A 148 2.68 2.86 -11.16
C LYS A 148 2.28 1.48 -10.68
N ALA A 149 1.08 1.35 -10.16
CA ALA A 149 0.50 0.06 -9.82
C ALA A 149 -0.83 -0.16 -10.53
N ASP A 150 -1.04 -1.38 -10.98
CA ASP A 150 -2.24 -1.82 -11.68
C ASP A 150 -2.77 -3.11 -11.05
N LEU A 151 -4.09 -3.23 -10.95
CA LEU A 151 -4.73 -4.50 -10.65
C LEU A 151 -4.64 -5.38 -11.90
N ILE A 152 -4.05 -6.55 -11.78
CA ILE A 152 -3.78 -7.46 -12.91
C ILE A 152 -4.64 -8.72 -12.89
N GLU A 153 -5.25 -9.04 -11.74
CA GLU A 153 -6.09 -10.23 -11.57
C GLU A 153 -7.16 -10.00 -10.51
N ILE A 154 -8.37 -10.51 -10.75
CA ILE A 154 -9.47 -10.59 -9.76
C ILE A 154 -9.99 -12.02 -9.71
N GLY A 155 -9.93 -12.67 -8.54
CA GLY A 155 -10.49 -14.00 -8.34
C GLY A 155 -9.95 -15.08 -9.29
N GLY A 156 -8.68 -14.93 -9.73
CA GLY A 156 -8.05 -15.84 -10.69
C GLY A 156 -8.27 -15.45 -12.17
N GLU A 157 -9.05 -14.40 -12.46
CA GLU A 157 -9.31 -13.94 -13.83
C GLU A 157 -8.41 -12.73 -14.18
N ALA A 158 -7.53 -12.92 -15.16
CA ALA A 158 -6.63 -11.88 -15.65
C ALA A 158 -7.23 -11.02 -16.78
N ASP A 159 -8.25 -11.53 -17.49
CA ASP A 159 -8.93 -10.79 -18.54
C ASP A 159 -9.86 -9.71 -17.94
N LYS A 160 -9.42 -8.47 -18.00
CA LYS A 160 -10.16 -7.32 -17.45
C LYS A 160 -11.55 -7.15 -18.06
N ALA A 161 -11.79 -7.63 -19.29
CA ALA A 161 -13.09 -7.55 -19.93
C ALA A 161 -14.15 -8.42 -19.23
N LYS A 162 -13.74 -9.46 -18.53
CA LYS A 162 -14.63 -10.37 -17.79
C LYS A 162 -14.92 -9.89 -16.35
N TRP A 163 -14.13 -8.99 -15.80
CA TRP A 163 -14.28 -8.53 -14.41
C TRP A 163 -15.66 -7.98 -14.08
N PRO A 164 -16.34 -7.16 -14.92
CA PRO A 164 -17.67 -6.67 -14.60
C PRO A 164 -18.71 -7.78 -14.38
N ALA A 165 -18.67 -8.84 -15.18
CA ALA A 165 -19.59 -9.97 -15.04
C ALA A 165 -19.25 -10.84 -13.81
N LEU A 166 -17.96 -11.05 -13.54
CA LEU A 166 -17.46 -11.78 -12.38
C LEU A 166 -17.88 -11.08 -11.07
N LEU A 167 -17.69 -9.76 -10.99
CA LEU A 167 -18.09 -8.95 -9.84
C LEU A 167 -19.59 -8.97 -9.61
N ASP A 168 -20.42 -8.91 -10.67
CA ASP A 168 -21.87 -9.00 -10.56
C ASP A 168 -22.34 -10.36 -10.07
N ALA A 169 -21.75 -11.44 -10.57
CA ALA A 169 -22.06 -12.80 -10.13
C ALA A 169 -21.74 -12.97 -8.65
N THR A 170 -20.53 -12.57 -8.23
CA THR A 170 -20.08 -12.65 -6.83
C THR A 170 -20.93 -11.79 -5.90
N ALA A 171 -21.30 -10.58 -6.31
CA ALA A 171 -22.18 -9.71 -5.53
C ALA A 171 -23.57 -10.32 -5.32
N LYS A 172 -24.16 -10.97 -6.36
CA LYS A 172 -25.44 -11.70 -6.26
C LYS A 172 -25.36 -12.88 -5.31
N GLU A 173 -24.22 -13.53 -5.24
CA GLU A 173 -23.98 -14.62 -4.28
C GLU A 173 -23.76 -14.14 -2.84
N GLY A 174 -23.61 -12.82 -2.62
CA GLY A 174 -23.29 -12.24 -1.33
C GLY A 174 -21.87 -12.55 -0.85
N ASP A 175 -20.94 -12.78 -1.79
CA ASP A 175 -19.55 -13.16 -1.53
C ASP A 175 -18.55 -12.08 -1.93
N SER A 176 -17.26 -12.37 -1.84
CA SER A 176 -16.18 -11.44 -2.18
C SER A 176 -15.01 -12.13 -2.91
N LEU A 177 -14.20 -11.34 -3.59
CA LEU A 177 -13.03 -11.78 -4.35
C LEU A 177 -11.77 -11.11 -3.86
N GLY A 178 -10.65 -11.81 -3.98
CA GLY A 178 -9.31 -11.27 -3.88
C GLY A 178 -8.82 -10.76 -5.24
N GLY A 179 -7.56 -10.32 -5.27
CA GLY A 179 -6.92 -9.89 -6.50
C GLY A 179 -5.41 -9.72 -6.34
N ILE A 180 -4.73 -9.53 -7.45
CA ILE A 180 -3.28 -9.30 -7.51
C ILE A 180 -3.02 -7.93 -8.11
N VAL A 181 -2.22 -7.13 -7.41
CA VAL A 181 -1.72 -5.83 -7.87
C VAL A 181 -0.26 -5.97 -8.23
N GLU A 182 0.12 -5.50 -9.41
CA GLU A 182 1.51 -5.37 -9.82
C GLU A 182 1.93 -3.91 -9.73
N CYS A 183 3.12 -3.66 -9.16
CA CYS A 183 3.68 -2.32 -8.98
C CYS A 183 5.04 -2.23 -9.69
N HIS A 184 5.22 -1.15 -10.43
CA HIS A 184 6.47 -0.75 -11.09
C HIS A 184 6.97 0.54 -10.46
N VAL A 185 8.25 0.59 -10.11
CA VAL A 185 8.90 1.82 -9.66
C VAL A 185 10.08 2.11 -10.57
N ASP A 186 9.99 3.21 -11.31
CA ASP A 186 11.01 3.63 -12.27
C ASP A 186 11.85 4.78 -11.71
N GLY A 187 13.10 4.85 -12.18
CA GLY A 187 14.01 5.94 -11.87
C GLY A 187 14.81 5.77 -10.59
N VAL A 188 14.69 4.63 -9.92
CA VAL A 188 15.50 4.31 -8.73
C VAL A 188 16.93 4.00 -9.18
N PRO A 189 17.94 4.76 -8.72
CA PRO A 189 19.34 4.44 -9.04
C PRO A 189 19.78 3.11 -8.46
N ALA A 190 20.83 2.50 -9.03
CA ALA A 190 21.49 1.37 -8.39
C ALA A 190 22.16 1.81 -7.08
N GLY A 191 22.15 0.92 -6.07
CA GLY A 191 22.88 1.13 -4.82
C GLY A 191 22.03 1.52 -3.61
N PHE A 192 20.68 1.55 -3.71
CA PHE A 192 19.81 1.70 -2.54
C PHE A 192 19.52 0.35 -1.88
N GLY A 193 19.37 0.34 -0.57
CA GLY A 193 19.16 -0.87 0.23
C GLY A 193 20.45 -1.42 0.79
N GLU A 194 20.32 -2.44 1.61
CA GLU A 194 21.40 -3.11 2.32
C GLU A 194 21.31 -4.62 2.15
N PRO A 195 22.41 -5.36 2.33
CA PRO A 195 22.32 -6.81 2.39
C PRO A 195 21.54 -7.26 3.64
N PHE A 196 20.97 -8.46 3.58
CA PHE A 196 20.25 -9.12 4.66
C PHE A 196 18.93 -8.41 5.07
N PHE A 197 18.83 -7.92 6.31
CA PHE A 197 17.56 -7.55 6.94
C PHE A 197 16.96 -6.24 6.43
N ASP A 198 17.78 -5.28 6.04
CA ASP A 198 17.36 -4.00 5.51
C ASP A 198 17.42 -3.97 3.96
N SER A 199 17.29 -5.15 3.34
CA SER A 199 17.17 -5.24 1.88
C SER A 199 15.91 -4.53 1.39
N VAL A 200 15.95 -4.03 0.14
CA VAL A 200 14.80 -3.34 -0.47
C VAL A 200 13.58 -4.24 -0.44
N GLU A 201 13.72 -5.53 -0.78
CA GLU A 201 12.63 -6.49 -0.74
C GLU A 201 12.09 -6.70 0.68
N SER A 202 12.96 -6.77 1.68
CA SER A 202 12.57 -6.93 3.09
C SER A 202 11.78 -5.73 3.58
N LEU A 203 12.25 -4.52 3.31
CA LEU A 203 11.61 -3.29 3.75
C LEU A 203 10.28 -3.05 3.03
N ILE A 204 10.22 -3.27 1.71
CA ILE A 204 8.97 -3.17 0.94
C ILE A 204 7.98 -4.22 1.45
N SER A 205 8.41 -5.48 1.63
CA SER A 205 7.54 -6.55 2.13
C SER A 205 7.01 -6.23 3.52
N HIS A 206 7.85 -5.79 4.45
CA HIS A 206 7.45 -5.40 5.80
C HIS A 206 6.35 -4.32 5.76
N ALA A 207 6.54 -3.27 4.96
CA ALA A 207 5.58 -2.18 4.84
C ALA A 207 4.29 -2.63 4.11
N ILE A 208 4.38 -3.41 3.05
CA ILE A 208 3.24 -3.92 2.27
C ILE A 208 2.34 -4.80 3.14
N PHE A 209 2.90 -5.64 4.03
CA PHE A 209 2.08 -6.42 4.98
C PHE A 209 1.35 -5.58 6.03
N SER A 210 1.61 -4.28 6.14
CA SER A 210 0.79 -3.37 6.95
C SER A 210 -0.56 -3.04 6.30
N ILE A 211 -0.70 -3.23 4.99
CA ILE A 211 -1.95 -2.98 4.27
C ILE A 211 -2.97 -4.08 4.60
N PRO A 212 -4.18 -3.73 5.08
CA PRO A 212 -5.20 -4.71 5.35
C PRO A 212 -5.50 -5.60 4.14
N GLY A 213 -5.58 -6.90 4.36
CA GLY A 213 -5.92 -7.88 3.32
C GLY A 213 -4.75 -8.45 2.53
N VAL A 214 -3.54 -7.93 2.68
CA VAL A 214 -2.34 -8.52 2.05
C VAL A 214 -2.07 -9.92 2.59
N ARG A 215 -1.74 -10.86 1.67
CA ARG A 215 -1.43 -12.27 1.97
C ARG A 215 -0.13 -12.75 1.36
N GLY A 216 0.41 -12.02 0.39
CA GLY A 216 1.66 -12.38 -0.25
C GLY A 216 2.26 -11.23 -1.04
N ILE A 217 3.55 -11.30 -1.27
CA ILE A 217 4.32 -10.42 -2.15
C ILE A 217 5.38 -11.25 -2.86
N GLU A 218 5.67 -10.94 -4.11
CA GLU A 218 6.78 -11.51 -4.86
C GLU A 218 7.42 -10.44 -5.74
N PHE A 219 8.73 -10.57 -5.98
CA PHE A 219 9.52 -9.65 -6.79
C PHE A 219 9.94 -10.31 -8.10
N GLY A 220 9.88 -9.59 -9.22
CA GLY A 220 10.28 -10.08 -10.54
C GLY A 220 9.58 -11.40 -10.91
N ASP A 221 10.38 -12.43 -11.22
CA ASP A 221 9.86 -13.78 -11.51
C ASP A 221 9.23 -14.48 -10.29
N GLY A 222 9.45 -13.98 -9.06
CA GLY A 222 8.81 -14.44 -7.84
C GLY A 222 8.92 -15.96 -7.65
N PHE A 223 7.81 -16.61 -7.34
CA PHE A 223 7.77 -18.06 -7.17
C PHE A 223 8.08 -18.84 -8.45
N ALA A 224 7.93 -18.25 -9.66
CA ALA A 224 8.28 -18.91 -10.89
C ALA A 224 9.80 -19.17 -10.99
N ALA A 225 10.64 -18.30 -10.41
CA ALA A 225 12.09 -18.47 -10.37
C ALA A 225 12.53 -19.82 -9.79
N SER A 226 11.77 -20.37 -8.81
CA SER A 226 12.09 -21.68 -8.20
C SER A 226 11.98 -22.87 -9.15
N ARG A 227 11.39 -22.67 -10.33
CA ARG A 227 11.19 -23.70 -11.38
C ARG A 227 12.08 -23.46 -12.60
N MET A 228 12.88 -22.37 -12.59
CA MET A 228 13.79 -22.00 -13.67
C MET A 228 15.18 -22.52 -13.42
N LYS A 229 15.94 -22.71 -14.50
CA LYS A 229 17.39 -22.88 -14.39
C LYS A 229 18.06 -21.53 -14.19
N GLY A 230 19.26 -21.51 -13.61
CA GLY A 230 20.00 -20.27 -13.39
C GLY A 230 20.21 -19.47 -14.70
N SER A 231 20.51 -20.14 -15.81
CA SER A 231 20.64 -19.50 -17.13
C SER A 231 19.34 -18.88 -17.68
N GLU A 232 18.18 -19.34 -17.19
CA GLU A 232 16.87 -18.82 -17.59
C GLU A 232 16.47 -17.64 -16.70
N HIS A 233 16.81 -17.69 -15.40
CA HIS A 233 16.48 -16.65 -14.43
C HIS A 233 17.45 -15.48 -14.44
N ASN A 234 18.76 -15.72 -14.63
CA ASN A 234 19.78 -14.68 -14.53
C ASN A 234 19.54 -13.55 -15.54
N ASP A 235 19.51 -12.33 -15.04
CA ASP A 235 19.44 -11.13 -15.86
C ASP A 235 20.84 -10.76 -16.38
N ALA A 236 20.98 -10.65 -17.70
CA ALA A 236 22.24 -10.23 -18.29
C ALA A 236 22.51 -8.75 -17.99
N LEU A 237 23.70 -8.47 -17.46
CA LEU A 237 24.18 -7.10 -17.30
C LEU A 237 24.78 -6.65 -18.63
N LEU A 238 24.05 -5.83 -19.37
CA LEU A 238 24.54 -5.26 -20.63
C LEU A 238 25.24 -3.93 -20.37
N PRO A 239 26.36 -3.68 -21.09
CA PRO A 239 26.89 -2.32 -21.12
C PRO A 239 25.83 -1.38 -21.64
N TRP A 240 25.74 -0.20 -21.07
CA TRP A 240 24.89 0.87 -21.58
C TRP A 240 24.97 0.90 -23.11
N ALA A 241 23.86 0.71 -23.79
CA ALA A 241 23.74 1.17 -25.15
C ALA A 241 23.88 2.69 -25.09
N LEU A 242 25.11 3.17 -25.26
CA LEU A 242 25.36 4.59 -25.49
C LEU A 242 24.41 5.04 -26.58
N PRO A 243 23.58 6.08 -26.40
CA PRO A 243 22.88 6.67 -27.50
C PRO A 243 23.95 7.00 -28.53
N SER A 244 23.83 6.43 -29.71
CA SER A 244 24.81 6.59 -30.81
C SER A 244 24.77 8.00 -31.41
N LEU A 245 24.34 9.02 -30.70
CA LEU A 245 24.30 10.40 -31.15
C LEU A 245 24.42 11.37 -29.96
N GLY A 246 25.59 11.97 -29.86
CA GLY A 246 25.83 13.15 -29.05
C GLY A 246 26.17 12.88 -27.58
N ARG A 247 27.45 12.94 -27.25
CA ARG A 247 27.97 13.01 -25.89
C ARG A 247 27.44 14.31 -25.25
N THR A 248 26.28 14.29 -24.62
CA THR A 248 26.03 15.17 -23.52
C THR A 248 26.46 14.38 -22.28
N GLN A 249 27.58 14.80 -21.69
CA GLN A 249 27.94 14.37 -20.35
C GLN A 249 26.73 14.61 -19.43
N PRO A 250 26.36 13.65 -18.54
CA PRO A 250 25.36 13.95 -17.54
C PRO A 250 25.79 15.17 -16.79
N GLN A 251 24.95 16.21 -16.75
CA GLN A 251 25.17 17.32 -15.82
C GLN A 251 25.26 16.74 -14.41
N GLN A 252 26.44 16.87 -13.83
CA GLN A 252 26.65 16.57 -12.42
C GLN A 252 25.83 17.59 -11.63
N SER A 253 24.64 17.22 -11.22
CA SER A 253 23.99 17.90 -10.10
C SER A 253 24.64 17.34 -8.85
N GLU A 254 25.59 18.06 -8.31
CA GLU A 254 26.12 17.77 -6.98
C GLU A 254 24.97 17.94 -5.98
N ASP A 255 24.63 16.85 -5.27
CA ASP A 255 23.92 17.02 -4.01
C ASP A 255 24.91 17.69 -3.03
N GLY A 256 24.41 18.44 -2.07
CA GLY A 256 25.26 19.17 -1.12
C GLY A 256 26.22 18.31 -0.27
N LEU A 257 26.43 17.05 -0.65
CA LEU A 257 27.31 16.04 -0.05
C LEU A 257 28.37 15.53 -1.04
N GLY A 258 28.47 16.07 -2.26
CA GLY A 258 29.53 15.76 -3.23
C GLY A 258 29.45 14.34 -3.80
N ARG A 259 28.31 13.65 -3.75
CA ARG A 259 28.13 12.34 -4.34
C ARG A 259 27.48 12.46 -5.72
N ALA A 260 28.16 11.97 -6.75
CA ALA A 260 27.61 11.90 -8.09
C ALA A 260 26.38 10.96 -8.10
N ARG A 261 25.18 11.52 -8.26
CA ARG A 261 23.90 10.78 -8.30
C ARG A 261 23.58 10.15 -9.67
N THR A 262 24.53 9.99 -10.53
CA THR A 262 24.35 9.36 -11.84
C THR A 262 25.03 8.00 -11.88
N ALA A 263 24.50 7.02 -11.14
CA ALA A 263 24.75 5.65 -11.51
C ALA A 263 24.11 5.39 -12.88
N PRO A 264 24.81 4.75 -13.83
CA PRO A 264 24.26 4.47 -15.14
C PRO A 264 22.98 3.62 -15.00
N ARG A 265 21.92 4.00 -15.72
CA ARG A 265 20.75 3.14 -15.88
C ARG A 265 21.21 1.87 -16.59
N GLN A 266 21.15 0.72 -15.94
CA GLN A 266 21.41 -0.55 -16.59
C GLN A 266 20.20 -0.94 -17.42
N ALA A 267 20.39 -1.15 -18.73
CA ALA A 267 19.40 -1.82 -19.54
C ALA A 267 19.49 -3.32 -19.24
N VAL A 268 18.54 -3.85 -18.49
CA VAL A 268 18.37 -5.30 -18.33
C VAL A 268 17.50 -5.80 -19.47
N VAL A 269 17.91 -6.84 -20.16
CA VAL A 269 17.14 -7.46 -21.26
C VAL A 269 15.87 -8.12 -20.73
N LYS A 270 15.94 -8.59 -19.50
CA LYS A 270 14.88 -9.26 -18.76
C LYS A 270 14.82 -8.65 -17.37
N ASN A 271 14.07 -8.60 -16.56
CA ASN A 271 14.07 -8.08 -15.17
C ASN A 271 13.54 -9.13 -14.19
N GLY A 272 14.05 -10.36 -14.33
CA GLY A 272 13.64 -11.50 -13.53
C GLY A 272 13.88 -11.31 -12.02
N ALA A 273 14.92 -10.54 -11.69
CA ALA A 273 15.21 -10.15 -10.31
C ALA A 273 14.28 -9.04 -9.76
N GLY A 274 13.46 -8.40 -10.61
CA GLY A 274 12.56 -7.32 -10.18
C GLY A 274 13.28 -6.06 -9.71
N GLY A 275 14.45 -5.72 -10.29
CA GLY A 275 15.19 -4.49 -10.01
C GLY A 275 16.11 -4.54 -8.80
N VAL A 276 16.23 -5.68 -8.11
CA VAL A 276 17.00 -5.83 -6.88
C VAL A 276 17.88 -7.07 -6.94
N ASN A 277 19.15 -6.94 -6.59
CA ASN A 277 20.09 -8.05 -6.48
C ASN A 277 20.82 -7.97 -5.14
N GLY A 278 20.77 -9.03 -4.36
CA GLY A 278 21.43 -9.09 -3.04
C GLY A 278 20.91 -8.07 -2.03
N GLY A 279 19.66 -7.62 -2.16
CA GLY A 279 19.04 -6.63 -1.29
C GLY A 279 19.18 -5.19 -1.75
N ILE A 280 19.92 -4.96 -2.84
CA ILE A 280 20.33 -3.63 -3.32
C ILE A 280 19.75 -3.40 -4.72
N THR A 281 19.21 -2.20 -4.97
CA THR A 281 18.69 -1.84 -6.28
C THR A 281 19.78 -1.90 -7.35
N ASN A 282 19.44 -2.41 -8.53
CA ASN A 282 20.37 -2.58 -9.65
C ASN A 282 20.18 -1.52 -10.76
N GLY A 283 19.28 -0.55 -10.59
CA GLY A 283 18.98 0.50 -11.55
C GLY A 283 17.92 0.15 -12.59
N ALA A 284 17.49 -1.11 -12.67
CA ALA A 284 16.30 -1.50 -13.42
C ALA A 284 15.02 -1.13 -12.64
N PRO A 285 13.84 -1.10 -13.26
CA PRO A 285 12.58 -0.89 -12.55
C PRO A 285 12.41 -1.89 -11.42
N ILE A 286 12.01 -1.41 -10.24
CA ILE A 286 11.58 -2.32 -9.17
C ILE A 286 10.20 -2.83 -9.52
N VAL A 287 10.05 -4.14 -9.67
CA VAL A 287 8.78 -4.79 -10.04
C VAL A 287 8.40 -5.83 -9.00
N PHE A 288 7.20 -5.69 -8.45
CA PHE A 288 6.67 -6.64 -7.48
C PHE A 288 5.16 -6.78 -7.58
N ARG A 289 4.64 -7.93 -7.13
CA ARG A 289 3.20 -8.24 -7.10
C ARG A 289 2.74 -8.50 -5.68
N VAL A 290 1.52 -8.03 -5.39
CA VAL A 290 0.91 -8.13 -4.06
C VAL A 290 -0.43 -8.85 -4.16
N ALA A 291 -0.59 -9.93 -3.40
CA ALA A 291 -1.82 -10.70 -3.33
C ALA A 291 -2.71 -10.19 -2.19
N PHE A 292 -3.94 -9.83 -2.53
CA PHE A 292 -4.99 -9.42 -1.59
C PHE A 292 -6.03 -10.52 -1.44
N LYS A 293 -6.36 -10.88 -0.21
CA LYS A 293 -7.44 -11.83 0.07
C LYS A 293 -8.83 -11.23 -0.18
N PRO A 294 -9.86 -12.06 -0.35
CA PRO A 294 -11.24 -11.60 -0.34
C PRO A 294 -11.60 -10.86 0.94
N THR A 295 -12.55 -9.94 0.88
CA THR A 295 -13.09 -9.21 2.03
C THR A 295 -13.76 -10.18 2.99
N SER A 296 -13.47 -10.08 4.29
CA SER A 296 -14.03 -10.99 5.30
C SER A 296 -15.51 -10.71 5.63
N SER A 297 -15.98 -9.48 5.40
CA SER A 297 -17.38 -9.10 5.60
C SER A 297 -18.18 -9.46 4.35
N ILE A 298 -18.93 -10.54 4.42
CA ILE A 298 -19.77 -11.05 3.33
C ILE A 298 -21.19 -11.32 3.82
N ALA A 299 -22.15 -11.31 2.90
CA ALA A 299 -23.56 -11.56 3.20
C ALA A 299 -23.90 -13.05 3.31
N LYS A 300 -23.01 -13.94 2.86
CA LYS A 300 -23.17 -15.38 3.09
C LYS A 300 -23.07 -15.71 4.56
N THR A 301 -23.96 -16.58 5.04
CA THR A 301 -23.90 -17.11 6.41
C THR A 301 -22.64 -17.94 6.61
N GLN A 302 -21.90 -17.63 7.67
CA GLN A 302 -20.67 -18.32 8.07
C GLN A 302 -20.78 -18.80 9.51
N LYS A 303 -20.11 -19.90 9.84
CA LYS A 303 -19.96 -20.36 11.22
C LYS A 303 -18.84 -19.57 11.90
N THR A 304 -19.09 -19.10 13.12
CA THR A 304 -18.10 -18.43 13.94
C THR A 304 -18.34 -18.73 15.43
N LEU A 305 -17.44 -18.27 16.28
CA LEU A 305 -17.51 -18.44 17.72
C LEU A 305 -18.19 -17.23 18.37
N ASN A 306 -19.14 -17.46 19.26
CA ASN A 306 -19.52 -16.45 20.25
C ASN A 306 -18.50 -16.51 21.39
N ILE A 307 -17.68 -15.46 21.53
CA ILE A 307 -16.58 -15.46 22.50
C ILE A 307 -17.03 -15.37 23.96
N LYS A 308 -18.28 -14.95 24.22
CA LYS A 308 -18.86 -14.95 25.56
C LYS A 308 -19.40 -16.30 26.00
N THR A 309 -20.12 -16.99 25.09
CA THR A 309 -20.77 -18.25 25.45
C THR A 309 -19.91 -19.47 25.13
N GLY A 310 -18.89 -19.32 24.27
CA GLY A 310 -18.08 -20.44 23.77
C GLY A 310 -18.78 -21.30 22.72
N GLU A 311 -19.96 -20.89 22.25
CA GLU A 311 -20.77 -21.66 21.30
C GLU A 311 -20.47 -21.26 19.86
N THR A 312 -20.60 -22.22 18.94
CA THR A 312 -20.59 -21.95 17.51
C THR A 312 -21.94 -21.39 17.08
N VAL A 313 -21.93 -20.23 16.44
CA VAL A 313 -23.12 -19.52 15.96
C VAL A 313 -23.02 -19.23 14.46
N ASP A 314 -24.18 -18.98 13.86
CA ASP A 314 -24.27 -18.47 12.50
C ASP A 314 -24.10 -16.96 12.50
N LEU A 315 -23.23 -16.47 11.62
CA LEU A 315 -23.00 -15.05 11.37
C LEU A 315 -23.29 -14.70 9.93
N ASN A 316 -24.14 -13.72 9.75
CA ASN A 316 -24.33 -13.01 8.49
C ASN A 316 -23.95 -11.55 8.72
N VAL A 317 -23.10 -10.99 7.85
CA VAL A 317 -22.68 -9.59 7.96
C VAL A 317 -23.35 -8.78 6.86
N PRO A 318 -24.60 -8.34 7.07
CA PRO A 318 -25.28 -7.50 6.12
C PRO A 318 -24.58 -6.13 6.06
N GLY A 319 -24.57 -5.49 4.89
CA GLY A 319 -24.01 -4.15 4.80
C GLY A 319 -23.38 -3.83 3.46
N ARG A 320 -22.74 -2.67 3.43
CA ARG A 320 -22.12 -2.12 2.22
C ARG A 320 -20.62 -2.44 2.24
N HIS A 321 -20.26 -3.63 1.79
CA HIS A 321 -18.87 -4.08 1.76
C HIS A 321 -18.31 -4.06 0.33
N ASP A 322 -16.99 -4.00 0.20
CA ASP A 322 -16.32 -4.19 -1.09
C ASP A 322 -16.51 -5.66 -1.54
N VAL A 323 -17.01 -5.89 -2.74
CA VAL A 323 -17.00 -7.21 -3.39
C VAL A 323 -15.56 -7.61 -3.71
N CYS A 324 -14.73 -6.62 -4.10
CA CYS A 324 -13.30 -6.81 -4.29
C CYS A 324 -12.53 -5.57 -3.79
N PHE A 325 -11.94 -5.66 -2.61
CA PHE A 325 -11.14 -4.58 -2.03
C PHE A 325 -9.90 -4.24 -2.88
N ALA A 326 -9.35 -5.23 -3.59
CA ALA A 326 -8.17 -5.06 -4.44
C ALA A 326 -8.34 -3.97 -5.53
N LEU A 327 -9.57 -3.67 -5.95
CA LEU A 327 -9.88 -2.57 -6.88
C LEU A 327 -9.38 -1.18 -6.41
N ARG A 328 -9.21 -1.00 -5.11
CA ARG A 328 -8.83 0.28 -4.49
C ARG A 328 -7.37 0.31 -4.04
N THR A 329 -6.67 -0.81 -4.16
CA THR A 329 -5.34 -0.97 -3.55
C THR A 329 -4.14 -0.57 -4.41
N PRO A 330 -4.21 -0.41 -5.74
CA PRO A 330 -3.04 0.00 -6.52
C PRO A 330 -2.35 1.26 -5.97
N VAL A 331 -3.10 2.33 -5.74
CA VAL A 331 -2.57 3.59 -5.19
C VAL A 331 -2.02 3.44 -3.77
N ILE A 332 -2.55 2.49 -2.98
CA ILE A 332 -2.06 2.19 -1.63
C ILE A 332 -0.71 1.49 -1.71
N VAL A 333 -0.56 0.54 -2.64
CA VAL A 333 0.70 -0.18 -2.90
C VAL A 333 1.79 0.80 -3.36
N GLU A 334 1.48 1.71 -4.30
CA GLU A 334 2.38 2.79 -4.70
C GLU A 334 2.81 3.66 -3.51
N ALA A 335 1.85 4.07 -2.69
CA ALA A 335 2.10 4.92 -1.53
C ALA A 335 3.06 4.27 -0.54
N VAL A 336 2.84 3.00 -0.22
CA VAL A 336 3.68 2.25 0.72
C VAL A 336 5.08 2.03 0.15
N ALA A 337 5.20 1.69 -1.14
CA ALA A 337 6.51 1.60 -1.81
C ALA A 337 7.27 2.93 -1.76
N ALA A 338 6.57 4.06 -1.99
CA ALA A 338 7.17 5.39 -1.91
C ALA A 338 7.68 5.73 -0.50
N ILE A 339 6.91 5.39 0.55
CA ILE A 339 7.32 5.58 1.94
C ILE A 339 8.63 4.84 2.24
N VAL A 340 8.74 3.58 1.78
CA VAL A 340 9.97 2.79 1.96
C VAL A 340 11.14 3.44 1.25
N LEU A 341 10.98 3.78 -0.04
CA LEU A 341 12.07 4.32 -0.84
C LEU A 341 12.48 5.73 -0.39
N ALA A 342 11.53 6.56 0.07
CA ALA A 342 11.86 7.85 0.69
C ALA A 342 12.72 7.68 1.95
N GLY A 343 12.51 6.62 2.70
CA GLY A 343 13.32 6.28 3.88
C GLY A 343 14.74 5.79 3.56
N LEU A 344 15.01 5.37 2.32
CA LEU A 344 16.33 4.96 1.85
C LEU A 344 17.15 6.11 1.24
N ILE A 345 16.52 7.26 0.99
CA ILE A 345 17.19 8.46 0.49
C ILE A 345 17.73 9.23 1.70
N ASN A 346 19.05 9.30 1.82
CA ASN A 346 19.74 10.08 2.86
C ASN A 346 19.85 11.55 2.49
#